data_c8d97c2d24946bf6fea3278968607733
#
_entry.id   c8d97c2d24946bf6fea3278968607733
#
_cell.length_a   1.000
_cell.length_b   1.000
_cell.length_c   1.000
_cell.angle_alpha   90.00
_cell.angle_beta   90.00
_cell.angle_gamma   90.00
#
_symmetry.space_group_name_H-M   'P 1'
#
loop_
_entity.id
_entity.type
_entity.pdbx_description
1 polymer ?
#
loop_
_entity_poly.entity_id
_entity_poly.type
_entity_poly.pdbx_seq_one_letter_code
_entity_poly.pdbx_strand_id
1 'polypeptide(L)'
;GTQFELADYIKKNNYEVYIYGAGMIGKIVIPNFCIQFGIENNIKKYIDQDIKKNGSIVNINQNCVEICRLENIKPDVKRSLLIISNSDFNSIVNMLDSDEKFNGLKTVIFPVLQTIEINNKKNIKKNIIKDYSNDMIPKVIHYFWFSKKDIPDNLKKCISNWKSKCFGYDIVRWDENNYDITKNDYVRHAYELGKWSFVSDYARLDILYNYGGFYLDTDVELLK
;
A
#
# COMPACT_ATOMS: atom_id res chain seq x y z
N GLY A 1 -3.43 -13.79 10.58
CA GLY A 1 -2.38 -13.01 11.26
C GLY A 1 -2.67 -11.51 11.21
N THR A 2 -2.22 -10.82 12.21
CA THR A 2 -2.29 -9.37 12.34
C THR A 2 -0.89 -8.78 12.48
N GLN A 3 -0.76 -7.46 12.33
CA GLN A 3 0.51 -6.78 12.58
C GLN A 3 0.98 -6.97 14.04
N PHE A 4 0.05 -6.99 14.98
CA PHE A 4 0.33 -7.27 16.38
C PHE A 4 0.92 -8.68 16.56
N GLU A 5 0.31 -9.70 15.96
CA GLU A 5 0.79 -11.10 16.04
C GLU A 5 2.17 -11.25 15.39
N LEU A 6 2.42 -10.55 14.27
CA LEU A 6 3.74 -10.54 13.63
C LEU A 6 4.80 -9.92 14.55
N ALA A 7 4.51 -8.77 15.14
CA ALA A 7 5.44 -8.09 16.03
C ALA A 7 5.73 -8.94 17.29
N ASP A 8 4.70 -9.54 17.90
CA ASP A 8 4.84 -10.45 19.04
C ASP A 8 5.68 -11.68 18.68
N TYR A 9 5.46 -12.25 17.49
CA TYR A 9 6.23 -13.36 16.96
C TYR A 9 7.71 -13.02 16.76
N ILE A 10 8.02 -11.83 16.22
CA ILE A 10 9.39 -11.34 16.04
C ILE A 10 10.08 -11.21 17.40
N LYS A 11 9.42 -10.59 18.40
CA LYS A 11 9.96 -10.39 19.75
C LYS A 11 10.21 -11.71 20.47
N LYS A 12 9.21 -12.58 20.53
CA LYS A 12 9.30 -13.85 21.25
C LYS A 12 10.42 -14.76 20.77
N ASN A 13 10.72 -14.69 19.47
CA ASN A 13 11.75 -15.53 18.87
C ASN A 13 13.07 -14.76 18.65
N ASN A 14 13.10 -13.47 18.97
CA ASN A 14 14.25 -12.58 18.74
C ASN A 14 14.80 -12.66 17.32
N TYR A 15 13.89 -12.60 16.31
CA TYR A 15 14.28 -12.67 14.90
C TYR A 15 15.05 -11.45 14.46
N GLU A 16 16.09 -11.67 13.65
CA GLU A 16 16.70 -10.66 12.79
C GLU A 16 15.80 -10.43 11.57
N VAL A 17 15.34 -9.20 11.38
CA VAL A 17 14.38 -8.87 10.33
C VAL A 17 15.10 -8.26 9.13
N TYR A 18 14.86 -8.82 7.96
CA TYR A 18 15.26 -8.27 6.66
C TYR A 18 14.02 -7.71 5.97
N ILE A 19 14.13 -6.56 5.32
CA ILE A 19 13.02 -5.93 4.60
C ILE A 19 13.34 -5.90 3.12
N TYR A 20 12.58 -6.62 2.30
CA TYR A 20 12.72 -6.61 0.85
C TYR A 20 11.83 -5.53 0.24
N GLY A 21 12.46 -4.60 -0.48
CA GLY A 21 11.83 -3.44 -1.10
C GLY A 21 12.03 -2.16 -0.27
N ALA A 22 12.85 -1.23 -0.81
CA ALA A 22 13.07 0.10 -0.24
C ALA A 22 12.25 1.16 -1.03
N GLY A 23 11.00 0.83 -1.34
CA GLY A 23 9.99 1.74 -1.84
C GLY A 23 9.24 2.45 -0.70
N MET A 24 8.08 3.01 -0.98
CA MET A 24 7.29 3.75 0.01
C MET A 24 6.86 2.84 1.18
N ILE A 25 6.32 1.65 0.90
CA ILE A 25 5.91 0.73 1.98
C ILE A 25 7.10 0.38 2.85
N GLY A 26 8.24 0.03 2.24
CA GLY A 26 9.46 -0.34 2.95
C GLY A 26 10.07 0.80 3.77
N LYS A 27 10.05 2.04 3.27
CA LYS A 27 10.71 3.19 3.92
C LYS A 27 9.82 4.00 4.86
N ILE A 28 8.49 3.86 4.76
CA ILE A 28 7.54 4.66 5.54
C ILE A 28 6.63 3.76 6.37
N VAL A 29 5.93 2.82 5.73
CA VAL A 29 4.89 2.04 6.43
C VAL A 29 5.50 1.03 7.39
N ILE A 30 6.49 0.26 6.94
CA ILE A 30 7.16 -0.74 7.79
C ILE A 30 7.95 -0.11 8.94
N PRO A 31 8.73 0.97 8.77
CA PRO A 31 9.32 1.68 9.89
C PRO A 31 8.33 2.12 10.95
N ASN A 32 7.22 2.75 10.55
CA ASN A 32 6.17 3.16 11.48
C ASN A 32 5.56 1.98 12.25
N PHE A 33 5.29 0.87 11.54
CA PHE A 33 4.88 -0.39 12.17
C PHE A 33 5.93 -0.88 13.19
N CYS A 34 7.20 -0.91 12.81
CA CYS A 34 8.27 -1.39 13.70
C CYS A 34 8.42 -0.51 14.95
N ILE A 35 8.36 0.82 14.80
CA ILE A 35 8.41 1.76 15.92
C ILE A 35 7.17 1.59 16.82
N GLN A 36 5.98 1.54 16.23
CA GLN A 36 4.72 1.38 16.98
C GLN A 36 4.73 0.13 17.88
N PHE A 37 5.33 -0.94 17.40
CA PHE A 37 5.39 -2.22 18.12
C PHE A 37 6.74 -2.48 18.80
N GLY A 38 7.70 -1.54 18.79
CA GLY A 38 8.99 -1.64 19.48
C GLY A 38 9.85 -2.81 18.97
N ILE A 39 9.92 -2.99 17.65
CA ILE A 39 10.75 -4.00 16.95
C ILE A 39 11.74 -3.36 15.95
N GLU A 40 11.94 -2.05 16.02
CA GLU A 40 12.86 -1.33 15.12
C GLU A 40 14.30 -1.82 15.25
N ASN A 41 14.71 -2.25 16.44
CA ASN A 41 16.05 -2.79 16.68
C ASN A 41 16.25 -4.22 16.13
N ASN A 42 15.17 -4.91 15.76
CA ASN A 42 15.25 -6.20 15.12
C ASN A 42 15.61 -6.08 13.62
N ILE A 43 15.49 -4.90 13.02
CA ILE A 43 15.74 -4.69 11.60
C ILE A 43 17.25 -4.70 11.34
N LYS A 44 17.70 -5.67 10.55
CA LYS A 44 19.11 -5.91 10.23
C LYS A 44 19.57 -5.22 8.96
N LYS A 45 18.82 -5.38 7.88
CA LYS A 45 19.13 -4.85 6.55
C LYS A 45 17.86 -4.63 5.73
N TYR A 46 17.95 -3.65 4.83
CA TYR A 46 17.06 -3.55 3.68
C TYR A 46 17.66 -4.24 2.48
N ILE A 47 16.80 -4.78 1.62
CA ILE A 47 17.18 -5.41 0.36
C ILE A 47 16.43 -4.70 -0.76
N ASP A 48 17.13 -4.24 -1.78
CA ASP A 48 16.51 -3.68 -2.99
C ASP A 48 17.35 -4.04 -4.22
N GLN A 49 16.70 -4.33 -5.34
CA GLN A 49 17.38 -4.67 -6.60
C GLN A 49 17.82 -3.42 -7.39
N ASP A 50 17.28 -2.25 -7.05
CA ASP A 50 17.71 -1.00 -7.67
C ASP A 50 19.12 -0.64 -7.20
N ILE A 51 20.08 -0.74 -8.13
CA ILE A 51 21.50 -0.47 -7.87
C ILE A 51 21.76 0.94 -7.33
N LYS A 52 20.90 1.90 -7.67
CA LYS A 52 21.02 3.29 -7.20
C LYS A 52 20.76 3.45 -5.71
N LYS A 53 20.08 2.48 -5.10
CA LYS A 53 19.78 2.49 -3.67
C LYS A 53 20.82 1.76 -2.84
N ASN A 54 21.67 0.95 -3.46
CA ASN A 54 22.70 0.16 -2.76
C ASN A 54 23.65 1.07 -1.97
N GLY A 55 23.89 0.74 -0.71
CA GLY A 55 24.70 1.53 0.23
C GLY A 55 24.00 2.75 0.84
N SER A 56 22.76 3.07 0.39
CA SER A 56 21.98 4.14 1.06
C SER A 56 21.38 3.64 2.38
N ILE A 57 20.99 4.59 3.23
CA ILE A 57 20.54 4.32 4.60
C ILE A 57 19.05 4.66 4.73
N VAL A 58 18.32 3.80 5.44
CA VAL A 58 16.96 4.07 5.93
C VAL A 58 17.05 4.33 7.43
N ASN A 59 16.59 5.50 7.84
CA ASN A 59 16.55 5.86 9.26
C ASN A 59 15.23 5.40 9.88
N ILE A 60 15.30 4.63 10.96
CA ILE A 60 14.15 4.14 11.70
C ILE A 60 14.36 4.51 13.16
N ASN A 61 13.79 5.63 13.59
CA ASN A 61 14.07 6.22 14.89
C ASN A 61 15.59 6.48 15.06
N GLN A 62 16.22 5.85 16.03
CA GLN A 62 17.68 5.95 16.27
C GLN A 62 18.47 4.87 15.50
N ASN A 63 17.82 3.97 14.79
CA ASN A 63 18.45 2.89 14.06
C ASN A 63 18.68 3.27 12.59
N CYS A 64 19.92 3.18 12.13
CA CYS A 64 20.33 3.44 10.75
C CYS A 64 20.56 2.11 10.02
N VAL A 65 19.70 1.77 9.08
CA VAL A 65 19.73 0.48 8.39
C VAL A 65 20.13 0.67 6.94
N GLU A 66 21.18 -0.02 6.53
CA GLU A 66 21.70 0.03 5.17
C GLU A 66 20.84 -0.77 4.19
N ILE A 67 20.74 -0.28 2.96
CA ILE A 67 20.14 -0.99 1.83
C ILE A 67 21.24 -1.73 1.08
N CYS A 68 21.08 -3.03 0.89
CA CYS A 68 21.99 -3.86 0.14
C CYS A 68 21.26 -4.68 -0.94
N ARG A 69 22.01 -5.29 -1.83
CA ARG A 69 21.47 -6.23 -2.81
C ARG A 69 21.29 -7.61 -2.20
N LEU A 70 20.37 -8.41 -2.77
CA LEU A 70 20.05 -9.74 -2.26
C LEU A 70 21.27 -10.69 -2.25
N GLU A 71 22.14 -10.61 -3.26
CA GLU A 71 23.35 -11.41 -3.33
C GLU A 71 24.33 -11.16 -2.18
N ASN A 72 24.26 -9.99 -1.54
CA ASN A 72 25.17 -9.56 -0.48
C ASN A 72 24.70 -9.96 0.93
N ILE A 73 23.57 -10.66 1.04
CA ILE A 73 23.08 -11.15 2.33
C ILE A 73 23.28 -12.68 2.47
N LYS A 74 23.59 -13.09 3.70
CA LYS A 74 23.62 -14.49 4.12
C LYS A 74 22.87 -14.61 5.44
N PRO A 75 21.53 -14.74 5.38
CA PRO A 75 20.73 -14.81 6.60
C PRO A 75 20.91 -16.15 7.30
N ASP A 76 20.95 -16.15 8.62
CA ASP A 76 20.71 -17.38 9.38
C ASP A 76 19.21 -17.70 9.29
N VAL A 77 18.83 -18.62 8.42
CA VAL A 77 17.42 -18.94 8.14
C VAL A 77 16.61 -19.36 9.37
N LYS A 78 17.28 -19.86 10.42
CA LYS A 78 16.62 -20.24 11.68
C LYS A 78 16.31 -19.05 12.57
N ARG A 79 17.10 -17.98 12.45
CA ARG A 79 17.01 -16.75 13.28
C ARG A 79 16.56 -15.53 12.50
N SER A 80 16.30 -15.68 11.22
CA SER A 80 15.94 -14.57 10.34
C SER A 80 14.49 -14.66 9.87
N LEU A 81 13.89 -13.50 9.64
CA LEU A 81 12.58 -13.32 9.03
C LEU A 81 12.66 -12.26 7.95
N LEU A 82 12.12 -12.55 6.78
CA LEU A 82 12.05 -11.62 5.66
C LEU A 82 10.64 -11.02 5.55
N ILE A 83 10.55 -9.69 5.54
CA ILE A 83 9.31 -8.97 5.26
C ILE A 83 9.39 -8.42 3.84
N ILE A 84 8.52 -8.89 2.95
CA ILE A 84 8.40 -8.37 1.58
C ILE A 84 7.40 -7.21 1.60
N SER A 85 7.87 -6.03 1.18
CA SER A 85 7.08 -4.79 1.12
C SER A 85 6.54 -4.48 -0.28
N ASN A 86 6.89 -5.30 -1.30
CA ASN A 86 6.55 -5.07 -2.69
C ASN A 86 5.21 -5.74 -3.06
N SER A 87 4.45 -5.13 -3.96
CA SER A 87 3.23 -5.70 -4.54
C SER A 87 3.53 -6.86 -5.51
N ASP A 88 4.67 -6.82 -6.20
CA ASP A 88 5.16 -7.94 -7.04
C ASP A 88 5.92 -8.99 -6.20
N PHE A 89 5.26 -9.49 -5.17
CA PHE A 89 5.85 -10.46 -4.25
C PHE A 89 6.02 -11.85 -4.88
N ASN A 90 5.24 -12.22 -5.89
CA ASN A 90 5.35 -13.53 -6.53
C ASN A 90 6.72 -13.72 -7.20
N SER A 91 7.19 -12.74 -7.96
CA SER A 91 8.53 -12.78 -8.57
C SER A 91 9.64 -12.88 -7.52
N ILE A 92 9.47 -12.20 -6.39
CA ILE A 92 10.43 -12.22 -5.28
C ILE A 92 10.44 -13.59 -4.61
N VAL A 93 9.29 -14.17 -4.31
CA VAL A 93 9.18 -15.50 -3.70
C VAL A 93 9.81 -16.56 -4.61
N ASN A 94 9.48 -16.57 -5.92
CA ASN A 94 10.07 -17.50 -6.88
C ASN A 94 11.60 -17.38 -6.95
N MET A 95 12.13 -16.16 -6.87
CA MET A 95 13.57 -15.92 -6.85
C MET A 95 14.22 -16.46 -5.56
N LEU A 96 13.58 -16.27 -4.41
CA LEU A 96 14.06 -16.82 -3.13
C LEU A 96 14.03 -18.34 -3.12
N ASP A 97 12.97 -18.96 -3.64
CA ASP A 97 12.81 -20.41 -3.72
C ASP A 97 13.82 -21.07 -4.67
N SER A 98 14.35 -20.30 -5.64
CA SER A 98 15.39 -20.78 -6.58
C SER A 98 16.82 -20.74 -6.03
N ASP A 99 17.04 -20.13 -4.86
CA ASP A 99 18.38 -19.96 -4.27
C ASP A 99 18.45 -20.71 -2.91
N GLU A 100 19.19 -21.80 -2.88
CA GLU A 100 19.33 -22.71 -1.71
C GLU A 100 19.70 -21.97 -0.40
N LYS A 101 20.40 -20.83 -0.48
CA LYS A 101 20.78 -20.05 0.72
C LYS A 101 19.59 -19.47 1.47
N PHE A 102 18.41 -19.40 0.84
CA PHE A 102 17.18 -18.93 1.47
C PHE A 102 16.22 -20.07 1.85
N ASN A 103 16.61 -21.31 1.60
CA ASN A 103 15.76 -22.45 1.90
C ASN A 103 15.43 -22.51 3.40
N GLY A 104 14.12 -22.48 3.71
CA GLY A 104 13.63 -22.45 5.09
C GLY A 104 13.58 -21.05 5.72
N LEU A 105 13.93 -19.99 5.00
CA LEU A 105 13.77 -18.61 5.48
C LEU A 105 12.28 -18.26 5.64
N LYS A 106 11.88 -17.85 6.83
CA LYS A 106 10.53 -17.40 7.09
C LYS A 106 10.24 -16.08 6.39
N THR A 107 9.16 -16.05 5.61
CA THR A 107 8.81 -14.89 4.79
C THR A 107 7.39 -14.41 5.12
N VAL A 108 7.23 -13.10 5.23
CA VAL A 108 5.95 -12.44 5.42
C VAL A 108 5.72 -11.42 4.30
N ILE A 109 4.59 -11.53 3.63
CA ILE A 109 4.18 -10.58 2.60
C ILE A 109 3.35 -9.49 3.28
N PHE A 110 3.95 -8.32 3.52
CA PHE A 110 3.35 -7.26 4.30
C PHE A 110 2.05 -6.69 3.69
N PRO A 111 1.94 -6.47 2.36
CA PRO A 111 0.69 -6.06 1.74
C PRO A 111 -0.46 -7.05 1.97
N VAL A 112 -0.17 -8.35 1.93
CA VAL A 112 -1.17 -9.40 2.21
C VAL A 112 -1.61 -9.37 3.67
N LEU A 113 -0.66 -9.20 4.60
CA LEU A 113 -0.95 -9.07 6.03
C LEU A 113 -1.90 -7.88 6.30
N GLN A 114 -1.63 -6.72 5.68
CA GLN A 114 -2.51 -5.55 5.78
C GLN A 114 -3.92 -5.82 5.25
N THR A 115 -4.02 -6.51 4.10
CA THR A 115 -5.31 -6.89 3.50
C THR A 115 -6.12 -7.81 4.42
N ILE A 116 -5.49 -8.81 5.03
CA ILE A 116 -6.13 -9.71 5.99
C ILE A 116 -6.62 -8.92 7.20
N GLU A 117 -5.83 -8.01 7.73
CA GLU A 117 -6.19 -7.21 8.89
C GLU A 117 -7.38 -6.28 8.60
N ILE A 118 -7.41 -5.65 7.43
CA ILE A 118 -8.55 -4.83 6.97
C ILE A 118 -9.82 -5.69 6.84
N ASN A 119 -9.70 -6.89 6.27
CA ASN A 119 -10.84 -7.79 6.13
C ASN A 119 -11.37 -8.30 7.47
N ASN A 120 -10.48 -8.59 8.42
CA ASN A 120 -10.86 -8.96 9.79
C ASN A 120 -11.60 -7.81 10.49
N LYS A 121 -11.12 -6.58 10.36
CA LYS A 121 -11.81 -5.39 10.89
C LYS A 121 -13.18 -5.18 10.23
N LYS A 122 -13.32 -5.45 8.94
CA LYS A 122 -14.63 -5.40 8.24
C LYS A 122 -15.61 -6.47 8.76
N ASN A 123 -15.13 -7.67 9.04
CA ASN A 123 -15.98 -8.73 9.61
C ASN A 123 -16.46 -8.41 11.02
N ILE A 124 -15.65 -7.72 11.84
CA ILE A 124 -16.06 -7.18 13.14
C ILE A 124 -17.12 -6.09 12.97
N LYS A 125 -16.96 -5.20 11.99
CA LYS A 125 -17.94 -4.15 11.67
C LYS A 125 -19.25 -4.70 11.07
N LYS A 126 -19.22 -5.83 10.34
CA LYS A 126 -20.45 -6.46 9.83
C LYS A 126 -21.44 -6.84 10.92
N ASN A 127 -20.97 -7.14 12.12
CA ASN A 127 -21.85 -7.40 13.28
C ASN A 127 -22.38 -6.13 13.96
N ILE A 128 -21.94 -4.94 13.54
CA ILE A 128 -22.31 -3.64 14.10
C ILE A 128 -23.13 -2.80 13.08
N ILE A 129 -23.03 -3.16 11.78
CA ILE A 129 -23.75 -2.42 10.73
C ILE A 129 -25.19 -2.93 10.70
N LYS A 130 -26.11 -2.04 11.10
CA LYS A 130 -27.55 -2.18 10.88
C LYS A 130 -27.83 -2.52 9.42
N ASP A 131 -28.80 -3.41 9.24
CA ASP A 131 -29.43 -3.80 7.99
C ASP A 131 -29.73 -2.58 7.09
N TYR A 132 -28.90 -2.37 6.07
CA TYR A 132 -29.14 -1.41 5.00
C TYR A 132 -29.97 -2.07 3.87
N SER A 133 -31.01 -2.82 4.22
CA SER A 133 -31.81 -3.61 3.27
C SER A 133 -32.57 -2.80 2.21
N ASN A 134 -32.42 -1.46 2.16
CA ASN A 134 -33.09 -0.60 1.19
C ASN A 134 -32.22 0.46 0.52
N ASP A 135 -30.90 0.47 0.74
CA ASP A 135 -30.06 1.53 0.20
C ASP A 135 -29.45 1.08 -1.15
N MET A 136 -30.05 1.56 -2.23
CA MET A 136 -29.42 1.49 -3.56
C MET A 136 -28.10 2.28 -3.53
N ILE A 137 -27.03 1.71 -4.09
CA ILE A 137 -25.77 2.43 -4.29
C ILE A 137 -26.07 3.68 -5.12
N PRO A 138 -25.67 4.89 -4.68
CA PRO A 138 -25.88 6.11 -5.43
C PRO A 138 -25.34 6.00 -6.87
N LYS A 139 -26.09 6.51 -7.83
CA LYS A 139 -25.70 6.54 -9.24
C LYS A 139 -24.71 7.66 -9.52
N VAL A 140 -23.55 7.57 -8.89
CA VAL A 140 -22.45 8.53 -9.02
C VAL A 140 -21.16 7.76 -9.31
N ILE A 141 -20.40 8.23 -10.29
CA ILE A 141 -19.05 7.77 -10.59
C ILE A 141 -18.08 8.88 -10.23
N HIS A 142 -17.17 8.58 -9.32
CA HIS A 142 -16.14 9.49 -8.87
C HIS A 142 -14.81 9.17 -9.57
N TYR A 143 -14.04 10.20 -9.93
CA TYR A 143 -12.67 10.06 -10.37
C TYR A 143 -11.82 11.23 -9.88
N PHE A 144 -10.50 11.03 -9.81
CA PHE A 144 -9.57 12.04 -9.34
C PHE A 144 -8.63 12.50 -10.44
N TRP A 145 -8.33 13.80 -10.41
CA TRP A 145 -7.28 14.39 -11.23
C TRP A 145 -6.62 15.54 -10.48
N PHE A 146 -5.61 15.22 -9.66
CA PHE A 146 -4.90 16.18 -8.80
C PHE A 146 -3.74 16.91 -9.52
N SER A 147 -3.57 16.74 -10.80
CA SER A 147 -2.59 17.50 -11.54
C SER A 147 -3.22 18.82 -11.99
N LYS A 148 -2.52 19.95 -11.83
CA LYS A 148 -2.91 21.23 -12.43
C LYS A 148 -2.85 21.21 -13.96
N LYS A 149 -2.37 20.12 -14.57
CA LYS A 149 -2.30 19.90 -16.01
C LYS A 149 -3.64 19.39 -16.53
N ASP A 150 -3.88 19.65 -17.82
CA ASP A 150 -5.02 19.05 -18.51
C ASP A 150 -4.96 17.53 -18.53
N ILE A 151 -6.14 16.91 -18.50
CA ILE A 151 -6.26 15.46 -18.66
C ILE A 151 -5.84 15.11 -20.11
N PRO A 152 -4.92 14.16 -20.31
CA PRO A 152 -4.54 13.68 -21.65
C PRO A 152 -5.74 13.16 -22.45
N ASP A 153 -5.70 13.31 -23.78
CA ASP A 153 -6.84 12.97 -24.62
C ASP A 153 -7.23 11.49 -24.62
N ASN A 154 -6.29 10.58 -24.42
CA ASN A 154 -6.58 9.17 -24.24
C ASN A 154 -7.41 8.91 -22.97
N LEU A 155 -7.14 9.61 -21.86
CA LEU A 155 -7.91 9.50 -20.63
C LEU A 155 -9.25 10.23 -20.73
N LYS A 156 -9.32 11.34 -21.44
CA LYS A 156 -10.60 12.00 -21.74
C LYS A 156 -11.55 11.06 -22.52
N LYS A 157 -11.01 10.21 -23.41
CA LYS A 157 -11.81 9.20 -24.13
C LYS A 157 -12.41 8.18 -23.16
N CYS A 158 -11.67 7.71 -22.16
CA CYS A 158 -12.22 6.81 -21.14
C CYS A 158 -13.35 7.47 -20.37
N ILE A 159 -13.16 8.71 -19.89
CA ILE A 159 -14.20 9.44 -19.17
C ILE A 159 -15.44 9.68 -20.06
N SER A 160 -15.26 9.97 -21.35
CA SER A 160 -16.37 10.12 -22.31
C SER A 160 -17.10 8.80 -22.53
N ASN A 161 -16.37 7.69 -22.53
CA ASN A 161 -16.94 6.34 -22.60
C ASN A 161 -17.89 6.07 -21.40
N TRP A 162 -17.51 6.47 -20.18
CA TRP A 162 -18.39 6.31 -19.00
C TRP A 162 -19.70 7.09 -19.18
N LYS A 163 -19.63 8.33 -19.68
CA LYS A 163 -20.83 9.16 -19.93
C LYS A 163 -21.80 8.49 -20.90
N SER A 164 -21.27 7.80 -21.89
CA SER A 164 -22.09 7.12 -22.89
C SER A 164 -22.68 5.79 -22.42
N LYS A 165 -21.95 5.09 -21.51
CA LYS A 165 -22.33 3.74 -21.07
C LYS A 165 -23.12 3.74 -19.76
N CYS A 166 -22.87 4.68 -18.87
CA CYS A 166 -23.55 4.78 -17.58
C CYS A 166 -24.66 5.84 -17.63
N PHE A 167 -25.68 5.56 -18.43
CA PHE A 167 -26.82 6.47 -18.52
C PHE A 167 -27.50 6.67 -17.15
N GLY A 168 -27.73 7.91 -16.75
CA GLY A 168 -28.34 8.28 -15.48
C GLY A 168 -27.39 8.26 -14.28
N TYR A 169 -26.07 8.16 -14.53
CA TYR A 169 -25.06 8.37 -13.50
C TYR A 169 -24.47 9.78 -13.59
N ASP A 170 -24.32 10.40 -12.45
CA ASP A 170 -23.51 11.61 -12.32
C ASP A 170 -22.04 11.24 -12.34
N ILE A 171 -21.21 12.00 -13.09
CA ILE A 171 -19.76 11.77 -13.14
C ILE A 171 -19.06 12.97 -12.49
N VAL A 172 -18.49 12.73 -11.32
CA VAL A 172 -17.90 13.76 -10.47
C VAL A 172 -16.38 13.69 -10.53
N ARG A 173 -15.75 14.78 -11.00
CA ARG A 173 -14.32 14.99 -10.90
C ARG A 173 -13.97 15.55 -9.53
N TRP A 174 -12.95 14.99 -8.93
CA TRP A 174 -12.30 15.50 -7.74
C TRP A 174 -10.89 15.99 -8.05
N ASP A 175 -10.55 17.12 -7.52
CA ASP A 175 -9.23 17.72 -7.61
C ASP A 175 -8.95 18.60 -6.37
N GLU A 176 -7.85 19.33 -6.37
CA GLU A 176 -7.42 20.21 -5.28
C GLU A 176 -8.39 21.36 -4.95
N ASN A 177 -9.38 21.63 -5.79
CA ASN A 177 -10.37 22.70 -5.57
C ASN A 177 -11.58 22.21 -4.77
N ASN A 178 -11.87 20.91 -4.81
CA ASN A 178 -13.07 20.35 -4.18
C ASN A 178 -12.79 19.16 -3.24
N TYR A 179 -11.53 18.72 -3.13
CA TYR A 179 -11.09 17.73 -2.15
C TYR A 179 -10.08 18.36 -1.20
N ASP A 180 -10.30 18.22 0.11
CA ASP A 180 -9.40 18.73 1.13
C ASP A 180 -8.14 17.86 1.23
N ILE A 181 -7.07 18.28 0.56
CA ILE A 181 -5.78 17.61 0.58
C ILE A 181 -5.05 17.74 1.92
N THR A 182 -5.52 18.59 2.82
CA THR A 182 -4.92 18.77 4.16
C THR A 182 -5.55 17.88 5.22
N LYS A 183 -6.56 17.11 4.85
CA LYS A 183 -7.39 16.28 5.74
C LYS A 183 -6.58 15.31 6.61
N ASN A 184 -5.44 14.83 6.09
CA ASN A 184 -4.45 14.13 6.89
C ASN A 184 -3.03 14.29 6.34
N ASP A 185 -2.05 14.02 7.18
CA ASP A 185 -0.63 14.21 6.84
C ASP A 185 -0.17 13.34 5.67
N TYR A 186 -0.70 12.12 5.53
CA TYR A 186 -0.35 11.24 4.41
C TYR A 186 -0.75 11.85 3.07
N VAL A 187 -2.00 12.31 2.95
CA VAL A 187 -2.52 12.95 1.73
C VAL A 187 -1.74 14.21 1.41
N ARG A 188 -1.53 15.07 2.43
CA ARG A 188 -0.78 16.32 2.29
C ARG A 188 0.64 16.07 1.77
N HIS A 189 1.41 15.19 2.41
CA HIS A 189 2.77 14.86 2.00
C HIS A 189 2.82 14.21 0.60
N ALA A 190 1.89 13.30 0.29
CA ALA A 190 1.81 12.70 -1.04
C ALA A 190 1.54 13.76 -2.11
N TYR A 191 0.66 14.72 -1.83
CA TYR A 191 0.36 15.83 -2.73
C TYR A 191 1.57 16.74 -2.93
N GLU A 192 2.24 17.18 -1.86
CA GLU A 192 3.44 18.02 -1.89
C GLU A 192 4.58 17.38 -2.71
N LEU A 193 4.69 16.05 -2.66
CA LEU A 193 5.67 15.27 -3.43
C LEU A 193 5.23 14.95 -4.87
N GLY A 194 4.06 15.44 -5.32
CA GLY A 194 3.51 15.15 -6.64
C GLY A 194 3.16 13.67 -6.88
N LYS A 195 2.89 12.92 -5.80
CA LYS A 195 2.54 11.49 -5.84
C LYS A 195 1.02 11.31 -5.96
N TRP A 196 0.47 11.71 -7.10
CA TRP A 196 -0.97 11.78 -7.32
C TRP A 196 -1.71 10.46 -7.12
N SER A 197 -1.11 9.33 -7.51
CA SER A 197 -1.68 8.01 -7.28
C SER A 197 -1.90 7.71 -5.79
N PHE A 198 -0.96 8.11 -4.93
CA PHE A 198 -1.09 7.91 -3.49
C PHE A 198 -2.14 8.83 -2.86
N VAL A 199 -2.31 10.04 -3.39
CA VAL A 199 -3.41 10.93 -2.99
C VAL A 199 -4.74 10.26 -3.34
N SER A 200 -4.90 9.75 -4.57
CA SER A 200 -6.13 9.10 -5.01
C SER A 200 -6.41 7.78 -4.29
N ASP A 201 -5.38 7.03 -3.87
CA ASP A 201 -5.56 5.79 -3.10
C ASP A 201 -6.25 6.01 -1.74
N TYR A 202 -5.93 7.10 -1.06
CA TYR A 202 -6.66 7.48 0.14
C TYR A 202 -8.01 8.12 -0.18
N ALA A 203 -8.01 9.10 -1.09
CA ALA A 203 -9.17 9.91 -1.39
C ALA A 203 -10.35 9.08 -1.93
N ARG A 204 -10.10 8.01 -2.72
CA ARG A 204 -11.15 7.11 -3.21
C ARG A 204 -11.92 6.45 -2.08
N LEU A 205 -11.23 6.05 -1.02
CA LEU A 205 -11.87 5.42 0.14
C LEU A 205 -12.68 6.44 0.95
N ASP A 206 -12.12 7.63 1.11
CA ASP A 206 -12.78 8.72 1.83
C ASP A 206 -14.05 9.19 1.11
N ILE A 207 -14.00 9.36 -0.21
CA ILE A 207 -15.16 9.77 -1.01
C ILE A 207 -16.24 8.68 -1.02
N LEU A 208 -15.87 7.43 -1.26
CA LEU A 208 -16.83 6.33 -1.24
C LEU A 208 -17.46 6.12 0.14
N TYR A 209 -16.72 6.37 1.21
CA TYR A 209 -17.25 6.30 2.57
C TYR A 209 -18.29 7.39 2.85
N ASN A 210 -18.05 8.63 2.38
CA ASN A 210 -18.89 9.78 2.67
C ASN A 210 -20.06 9.94 1.69
N TYR A 211 -19.88 9.57 0.41
CA TYR A 211 -20.86 9.86 -0.65
C TYR A 211 -21.43 8.58 -1.30
N GLY A 212 -20.82 7.42 -1.06
CA GLY A 212 -21.20 6.19 -1.76
C GLY A 212 -20.82 6.23 -3.25
N GLY A 213 -21.55 5.46 -4.09
CA GLY A 213 -21.34 5.43 -5.52
C GLY A 213 -20.20 4.50 -5.96
N PHE A 214 -19.59 4.80 -7.09
CA PHE A 214 -18.52 4.04 -7.71
C PHE A 214 -17.29 4.92 -7.89
N TYR A 215 -16.11 4.32 -7.86
CA TYR A 215 -14.87 4.98 -8.23
C TYR A 215 -14.26 4.29 -9.44
N LEU A 216 -13.79 5.09 -10.41
CA LEU A 216 -13.03 4.61 -11.56
C LEU A 216 -11.72 5.39 -11.68
N ASP A 217 -10.63 4.68 -11.95
CA ASP A 217 -9.38 5.30 -12.38
C ASP A 217 -9.56 5.87 -13.80
N THR A 218 -8.88 6.97 -14.11
CA THR A 218 -9.09 7.71 -15.37
C THR A 218 -8.73 6.94 -16.64
N ASP A 219 -7.99 5.85 -16.53
CA ASP A 219 -7.56 4.94 -17.60
C ASP A 219 -8.50 3.72 -17.79
N VAL A 220 -9.57 3.64 -17.02
CA VAL A 220 -10.56 2.56 -17.15
C VAL A 220 -11.47 2.79 -18.32
N GLU A 221 -11.64 1.80 -19.18
CA GLU A 221 -12.65 1.77 -20.24
C GLU A 221 -13.74 0.77 -19.90
N LEU A 222 -15.01 1.19 -19.99
CA LEU A 222 -16.15 0.30 -19.79
C LEU A 222 -16.49 -0.41 -21.10
N LEU A 223 -16.53 -1.74 -21.08
CA LEU A 223 -16.79 -2.55 -22.28
C LEU A 223 -18.28 -2.72 -22.57
N LYS A 224 -19.11 -2.78 -21.51
CA LYS A 224 -20.57 -2.97 -21.61
C LYS A 224 -21.28 -2.03 -20.65
#